data_0cebbf5b2ad69eb5d50218fcc9bd0c5f
#
_entry.id   0cebbf5b2ad69eb5d50218fcc9bd0c5f
#
_cell.length_a   1.000
_cell.length_b   1.000
_cell.length_c   1.000
_cell.angle_alpha   90.00
_cell.angle_beta   90.00
_cell.angle_gamma   90.00
#
_symmetry.space_group_name_H-M   'P 1'
#
loop_
_entity.id
_entity.type
_entity.pdbx_description
1 polymer ?
#
loop_
_entity_poly.entity_id
_entity_poly.type
_entity_poly.pdbx_seq_one_letter_code
_entity_poly.pdbx_strand_id
1 'polypeptide(L)'
;MIRSHNLSLRQILIVSLVAQVLVAVGLTSYFSWRNGRKTVEALALRLSREVTSHTEKHIANYLNTPTTFLKLNRVLADSQRLDLSDLEDLQNSFWQQTKIDPQINTLYFGNEMGDFIEIEMKDPPKLVLRNANTAPYWHVYGLDEQGNKTQLISKKKYDPRQRPWYQAAQKQQDLVWSPIYLFADPPVLGITPAVPLRDASSDRLKGVMAIDITLDEISQFLSSLKIGDSGRAFILEKSGKMVATSTNNSLVISGVEGNERLHYLNSSDPLVKATAQYLAAEFNNFPTAEAAKQLIFKHQGSRNFVQATSLDGYPGLDWLMVTVIPESDFARYMRYNTYTTLGLSSIALVAAILLGAIANQLIINSVTHISEVAKAIAKGQKPTRENQPAIKDFVLVEEAIDSLALQLKTSIQSIEHLECQYEQRVAQNTESLRQDNQRLNRLANIDSLTQVYNRYHFDRALSQLWNAARHEQKVISLIMCDVDNFKLFNDTYGHLMGDKCLAEVAQAIKQGVGRQQDVVARYGGEEFAVILPQTDAVGVAAVSQKIINSVHQLHLVHAKSTVSDRVTISCGVASLVPQNDDSLELIQAADRALYQAKRQGKNRYVMAEIDV
;
A
#
# COMPACT_ATOMS: atom_id res chain seq x y z
N MET A 1 -7.27 -60.97 -26.32
CA MET A 1 -8.61 -61.15 -25.76
C MET A 1 -8.83 -60.15 -24.63
N ILE A 2 -9.38 -58.98 -24.95
CA ILE A 2 -9.77 -57.98 -23.96
C ILE A 2 -11.18 -58.38 -23.48
N ARG A 3 -11.28 -58.85 -22.24
CA ARG A 3 -12.58 -59.09 -21.61
C ARG A 3 -13.30 -57.76 -21.51
N SER A 4 -14.32 -57.56 -22.34
CA SER A 4 -15.27 -56.50 -22.20
C SER A 4 -16.04 -56.71 -20.88
N HIS A 5 -15.62 -56.00 -19.82
CA HIS A 5 -16.46 -55.84 -18.65
C HIS A 5 -17.66 -54.98 -19.10
N ASN A 6 -18.82 -55.61 -19.27
CA ASN A 6 -20.08 -54.92 -19.50
C ASN A 6 -20.39 -54.09 -18.24
N LEU A 7 -19.87 -52.87 -18.19
CA LEU A 7 -20.27 -51.91 -17.17
C LEU A 7 -21.76 -51.63 -17.34
N SER A 8 -22.53 -51.73 -16.26
CA SER A 8 -23.93 -51.36 -16.30
C SER A 8 -24.07 -49.88 -16.63
N LEU A 9 -25.13 -49.49 -17.32
CA LEU A 9 -25.44 -48.08 -17.62
C LEU A 9 -25.33 -47.23 -16.38
N ARG A 10 -25.73 -47.78 -15.23
CA ARG A 10 -25.57 -47.18 -13.89
C ARG A 10 -24.12 -46.82 -13.56
N GLN A 11 -23.20 -47.74 -13.77
CA GLN A 11 -21.76 -47.52 -13.46
C GLN A 11 -21.15 -46.47 -14.41
N ILE A 12 -21.53 -46.50 -15.69
CA ILE A 12 -21.01 -45.52 -16.68
C ILE A 12 -21.48 -44.10 -16.33
N LEU A 13 -22.77 -43.92 -16.00
CA LEU A 13 -23.34 -42.62 -15.68
C LEU A 13 -22.74 -42.05 -14.39
N ILE A 14 -22.62 -42.87 -13.33
CA ILE A 14 -22.02 -42.41 -12.06
C ILE A 14 -20.54 -42.10 -12.25
N VAL A 15 -19.79 -42.97 -12.91
CA VAL A 15 -18.34 -42.78 -13.11
C VAL A 15 -18.06 -41.54 -13.97
N SER A 16 -18.82 -41.32 -15.05
CA SER A 16 -18.62 -40.16 -15.91
C SER A 16 -18.97 -38.86 -15.18
N LEU A 17 -20.05 -38.80 -14.41
CA LEU A 17 -20.46 -37.64 -13.62
C LEU A 17 -19.41 -37.33 -12.54
N VAL A 18 -18.99 -38.34 -11.78
CA VAL A 18 -17.97 -38.17 -10.73
C VAL A 18 -16.65 -37.75 -11.34
N ALA A 19 -16.23 -38.30 -12.47
CA ALA A 19 -15.02 -37.92 -13.16
C ALA A 19 -15.05 -36.43 -13.62
N GLN A 20 -16.16 -35.97 -14.21
CA GLN A 20 -16.34 -34.58 -14.63
C GLN A 20 -16.27 -33.63 -13.45
N VAL A 21 -16.93 -33.95 -12.33
CA VAL A 21 -16.90 -33.13 -11.12
C VAL A 21 -15.52 -33.10 -10.51
N LEU A 22 -14.82 -34.23 -10.44
CA LEU A 22 -13.44 -34.29 -9.94
C LEU A 22 -12.47 -33.45 -10.79
N VAL A 23 -12.61 -33.49 -12.11
CA VAL A 23 -11.80 -32.65 -13.01
C VAL A 23 -12.13 -31.17 -12.81
N ALA A 24 -13.39 -30.80 -12.74
CA ALA A 24 -13.81 -29.43 -12.54
C ALA A 24 -13.32 -28.88 -11.18
N VAL A 25 -13.50 -29.66 -10.11
CA VAL A 25 -13.00 -29.33 -8.75
C VAL A 25 -11.48 -29.25 -8.73
N GLY A 26 -10.79 -30.20 -9.38
CA GLY A 26 -9.34 -30.20 -9.49
C GLY A 26 -8.80 -28.94 -10.22
N LEU A 27 -9.39 -28.59 -11.36
CA LEU A 27 -9.04 -27.40 -12.10
C LEU A 27 -9.32 -26.11 -11.29
N THR A 28 -10.49 -26.02 -10.69
CA THR A 28 -10.87 -24.86 -9.86
C THR A 28 -9.92 -24.69 -8.69
N SER A 29 -9.59 -25.78 -8.00
CA SER A 29 -8.65 -25.78 -6.87
C SER A 29 -7.23 -25.38 -7.33
N TYR A 30 -6.77 -25.89 -8.47
CA TYR A 30 -5.49 -25.54 -9.06
C TYR A 30 -5.40 -24.05 -9.42
N PHE A 31 -6.42 -23.52 -10.11
CA PHE A 31 -6.45 -22.10 -10.46
C PHE A 31 -6.58 -21.21 -9.23
N SER A 32 -7.39 -21.59 -8.25
CA SER A 32 -7.51 -20.87 -6.98
C SER A 32 -6.19 -20.81 -6.24
N TRP A 33 -5.48 -21.94 -6.13
CA TRP A 33 -4.14 -21.99 -5.53
C TRP A 33 -3.12 -21.14 -6.29
N ARG A 34 -3.08 -21.26 -7.63
CA ARG A 34 -2.17 -20.48 -8.50
C ARG A 34 -2.44 -18.99 -8.41
N ASN A 35 -3.71 -18.58 -8.43
CA ASN A 35 -4.09 -17.17 -8.31
C ASN A 35 -3.81 -16.65 -6.91
N GLY A 36 -4.07 -17.44 -5.86
CA GLY A 36 -3.72 -17.09 -4.48
C GLY A 36 -2.23 -16.81 -4.31
N ARG A 37 -1.37 -17.64 -4.89
CA ARG A 37 0.09 -17.41 -4.87
C ARG A 37 0.51 -16.12 -5.58
N LYS A 38 -0.06 -15.83 -6.75
CA LYS A 38 0.23 -14.59 -7.48
C LYS A 38 -0.24 -13.35 -6.71
N THR A 39 -1.42 -13.44 -6.10
CA THR A 39 -1.95 -12.35 -5.27
C THR A 39 -1.07 -12.08 -4.06
N VAL A 40 -0.62 -13.14 -3.36
CA VAL A 40 0.31 -13.01 -2.22
C VAL A 40 1.63 -12.38 -2.66
N GLU A 41 2.19 -12.83 -3.78
CA GLU A 41 3.41 -12.25 -4.33
C GLU A 41 3.25 -10.75 -4.64
N ALA A 42 2.19 -10.39 -5.33
CA ALA A 42 1.88 -8.99 -5.67
C ALA A 42 1.66 -8.13 -4.41
N LEU A 43 0.94 -8.66 -3.40
CA LEU A 43 0.71 -7.97 -2.13
C LEU A 43 2.01 -7.80 -1.34
N ALA A 44 2.83 -8.85 -1.24
CA ALA A 44 4.10 -8.80 -0.54
C ALA A 44 5.06 -7.79 -1.16
N LEU A 45 5.19 -7.80 -2.49
CA LEU A 45 6.03 -6.86 -3.22
C LEU A 45 5.51 -5.42 -3.11
N ARG A 46 4.18 -5.23 -3.12
CA ARG A 46 3.58 -3.91 -2.91
C ARG A 46 3.84 -3.40 -1.50
N LEU A 47 3.60 -4.22 -0.49
CA LEU A 47 3.86 -3.88 0.91
C LEU A 47 5.34 -3.56 1.14
N SER A 48 6.25 -4.40 0.63
CA SER A 48 7.69 -4.13 0.71
C SER A 48 8.05 -2.78 0.09
N ARG A 49 7.50 -2.46 -1.08
CA ARG A 49 7.75 -1.18 -1.75
C ARG A 49 7.21 0.01 -0.95
N GLU A 50 6.00 -0.11 -0.41
CA GLU A 50 5.37 0.94 0.37
C GLU A 50 6.15 1.22 1.67
N VAL A 51 6.50 0.15 2.40
CA VAL A 51 7.35 0.24 3.59
C VAL A 51 8.70 0.86 3.25
N THR A 52 9.34 0.40 2.18
CA THR A 52 10.64 0.92 1.74
C THR A 52 10.55 2.41 1.40
N SER A 53 9.56 2.81 0.60
CA SER A 53 9.39 4.22 0.21
C SER A 53 9.07 5.13 1.41
N HIS A 54 8.25 4.65 2.34
CA HIS A 54 7.97 5.38 3.57
C HIS A 54 9.23 5.53 4.44
N THR A 55 10.00 4.45 4.57
CA THR A 55 11.24 4.43 5.34
C THR A 55 12.31 5.34 4.70
N GLU A 56 12.46 5.28 3.39
CA GLU A 56 13.38 6.14 2.63
C GLU A 56 13.08 7.62 2.87
N LYS A 57 11.81 8.02 2.76
CA LYS A 57 11.38 9.41 3.04
C LYS A 57 11.63 9.82 4.48
N HIS A 58 11.37 8.91 5.43
CA HIS A 58 11.62 9.19 6.84
C HIS A 58 13.11 9.38 7.12
N ILE A 59 13.96 8.47 6.62
CA ILE A 59 15.41 8.57 6.76
C ILE A 59 15.94 9.82 6.05
N ALA A 60 15.45 10.11 4.84
CA ALA A 60 15.82 11.32 4.12
C ALA A 60 15.49 12.58 4.94
N ASN A 61 14.31 12.68 5.51
CA ASN A 61 13.94 13.80 6.37
C ASN A 61 14.84 13.87 7.62
N TYR A 62 15.08 12.71 8.24
CA TYR A 62 15.91 12.60 9.43
C TYR A 62 17.37 13.03 9.18
N LEU A 63 17.93 12.73 8.02
CA LEU A 63 19.26 13.15 7.61
C LEU A 63 19.31 14.60 7.09
N ASN A 64 18.23 15.08 6.46
CA ASN A 64 18.20 16.42 5.87
C ASN A 64 18.06 17.54 6.90
N THR A 65 17.32 17.33 7.99
CA THR A 65 17.13 18.34 9.03
C THR A 65 18.47 18.85 9.57
N PRO A 66 19.37 18.00 10.08
CA PRO A 66 20.67 18.45 10.59
C PRO A 66 21.52 19.15 9.52
N THR A 67 21.51 18.63 8.29
CA THR A 67 22.30 19.25 7.20
C THR A 67 21.79 20.65 6.86
N THR A 68 20.48 20.87 6.94
CA THR A 68 19.87 22.18 6.69
C THR A 68 20.26 23.19 7.78
N PHE A 69 20.23 22.74 9.04
CA PHE A 69 20.68 23.58 10.16
C PHE A 69 22.17 23.96 10.05
N LEU A 70 23.00 22.98 9.69
CA LEU A 70 24.44 23.25 9.49
C LEU A 70 24.71 24.19 8.32
N LYS A 71 24.02 24.07 7.22
CA LYS A 71 24.10 24.99 6.07
C LYS A 71 23.66 26.41 6.47
N LEU A 72 22.57 26.52 7.24
CA LEU A 72 22.11 27.80 7.77
C LEU A 72 23.17 28.45 8.67
N ASN A 73 23.75 27.69 9.60
CA ASN A 73 24.79 28.18 10.51
C ASN A 73 26.03 28.59 9.75
N ARG A 74 26.41 27.89 8.68
CA ARG A 74 27.51 28.34 7.80
C ARG A 74 27.22 29.72 7.20
N VAL A 75 26.01 29.94 6.68
CA VAL A 75 25.61 31.23 6.13
C VAL A 75 25.65 32.33 7.21
N LEU A 76 25.22 32.02 8.44
CA LEU A 76 25.28 32.95 9.56
C LEU A 76 26.73 33.28 9.95
N ALA A 77 27.62 32.29 9.98
CA ALA A 77 29.05 32.50 10.26
C ALA A 77 29.74 33.28 9.14
N ASP A 78 29.49 32.94 7.87
CA ASP A 78 30.06 33.62 6.70
C ASP A 78 29.58 35.08 6.62
N SER A 79 28.35 35.37 7.04
CA SER A 79 27.79 36.72 7.11
C SER A 79 28.15 37.49 8.40
N GLN A 80 29.03 36.93 9.25
CA GLN A 80 29.43 37.48 10.54
C GLN A 80 28.26 37.76 11.52
N ARG A 81 27.16 37.05 11.37
CA ARG A 81 26.00 37.10 12.28
C ARG A 81 26.11 36.09 13.42
N LEU A 82 27.05 35.17 13.34
CA LEU A 82 27.40 34.22 14.37
C LEU A 82 28.88 34.35 14.65
N ASP A 83 29.26 34.82 15.85
CA ASP A 83 30.64 34.99 16.26
C ASP A 83 31.23 33.65 16.72
N LEU A 84 32.11 33.07 15.89
CA LEU A 84 32.76 31.80 16.19
C LEU A 84 33.84 31.89 17.27
N SER A 85 34.24 33.11 17.65
CA SER A 85 35.26 33.36 18.70
C SER A 85 34.64 33.52 20.08
N ASP A 86 33.35 33.81 20.16
CA ASP A 86 32.60 33.95 21.40
C ASP A 86 31.77 32.69 21.71
N LEU A 87 32.23 31.90 22.68
CA LEU A 87 31.56 30.68 23.10
C LEU A 87 30.23 30.96 23.82
N GLU A 88 30.02 32.16 24.39
CA GLU A 88 28.75 32.52 25.01
C GLU A 88 27.69 32.88 23.97
N ASP A 89 28.09 33.59 22.92
CA ASP A 89 27.21 33.85 21.77
C ASP A 89 26.80 32.54 21.08
N LEU A 90 27.76 31.62 20.88
CA LEU A 90 27.48 30.27 20.35
C LEU A 90 26.54 29.48 21.26
N GLN A 91 26.71 29.52 22.59
CA GLN A 91 25.80 28.87 23.54
C GLN A 91 24.38 29.36 23.35
N ASN A 92 24.19 30.67 23.35
CA ASN A 92 22.87 31.28 23.20
C ASN A 92 22.21 30.91 21.86
N SER A 93 22.99 31.01 20.79
CA SER A 93 22.53 30.67 19.44
C SER A 93 22.14 29.19 19.34
N PHE A 94 22.98 28.27 19.82
CA PHE A 94 22.74 26.83 19.79
C PHE A 94 21.54 26.43 20.65
N TRP A 95 21.41 27.04 21.85
CA TRP A 95 20.25 26.83 22.71
C TRP A 95 18.94 27.18 22.04
N GLN A 96 18.88 28.31 21.34
CA GLN A 96 17.67 28.70 20.61
C GLN A 96 17.38 27.75 19.43
N GLN A 97 18.42 27.37 18.70
CA GLN A 97 18.29 26.53 17.54
C GLN A 97 17.83 25.11 17.89
N THR A 98 18.36 24.50 18.96
CA THR A 98 17.98 23.16 19.40
C THR A 98 16.56 23.07 19.94
N LYS A 99 15.93 24.21 20.28
CA LYS A 99 14.51 24.27 20.64
C LYS A 99 13.56 24.29 19.43
N ILE A 100 14.05 24.64 18.25
CA ILE A 100 13.21 24.79 17.05
C ILE A 100 12.75 23.42 16.54
N ASP A 101 13.65 22.44 16.53
CA ASP A 101 13.34 21.10 16.02
C ASP A 101 13.85 20.03 16.98
N PRO A 102 12.94 19.17 17.51
CA PRO A 102 13.32 18.09 18.42
C PRO A 102 14.29 17.05 17.83
N GLN A 103 14.50 17.04 16.51
CA GLN A 103 15.49 16.17 15.87
C GLN A 103 16.92 16.68 16.09
N ILE A 104 17.11 17.95 16.47
CA ILE A 104 18.40 18.52 16.79
C ILE A 104 18.70 18.31 18.27
N ASN A 105 19.04 17.08 18.62
CA ASN A 105 19.36 16.72 20.02
C ASN A 105 20.70 17.25 20.49
N THR A 106 21.65 17.48 19.55
CA THR A 106 22.98 18.03 19.83
C THR A 106 23.35 19.00 18.71
N LEU A 107 23.95 20.10 19.07
CA LEU A 107 24.58 21.05 18.13
C LEU A 107 25.86 21.53 18.76
N TYR A 108 26.97 21.44 18.03
CA TYR A 108 28.27 21.76 18.59
C TYR A 108 29.24 22.34 17.57
N PHE A 109 30.25 22.99 18.10
CA PHE A 109 31.33 23.61 17.36
C PHE A 109 32.66 23.31 18.02
N GLY A 110 33.69 23.02 17.21
CA GLY A 110 35.07 22.88 17.65
C GLY A 110 36.00 23.72 16.77
N ASN A 111 36.88 24.49 17.35
CA ASN A 111 37.85 25.33 16.61
C ASN A 111 39.23 24.65 16.45
N GLU A 112 40.12 25.27 15.69
CA GLU A 112 41.50 24.80 15.48
C GLU A 112 42.34 24.77 16.78
N MET A 113 42.02 25.61 17.76
CA MET A 113 42.72 25.68 19.06
C MET A 113 42.30 24.50 19.95
N GLY A 114 41.23 23.82 19.59
CA GLY A 114 40.64 22.71 20.35
C GLY A 114 39.60 23.19 21.35
N ASP A 115 39.16 24.45 21.29
CA ASP A 115 37.97 24.85 22.04
C ASP A 115 36.74 24.15 21.46
N PHE A 116 35.82 23.85 22.34
CA PHE A 116 34.63 23.06 21.98
C PHE A 116 33.43 23.52 22.79
N ILE A 117 32.30 23.65 22.14
CA ILE A 117 31.03 23.93 22.77
C ILE A 117 29.96 23.03 22.16
N GLU A 118 29.11 22.48 23.00
CA GLU A 118 27.99 21.63 22.60
C GLU A 118 26.78 21.92 23.49
N ILE A 119 25.61 22.01 22.89
CA ILE A 119 24.33 21.94 23.56
C ILE A 119 23.72 20.54 23.30
N GLU A 120 23.43 19.81 24.38
CA GLU A 120 22.75 18.53 24.36
C GLU A 120 21.36 18.70 24.98
N MET A 121 20.30 18.42 24.18
CA MET A 121 18.89 18.60 24.58
C MET A 121 18.25 17.38 25.23
N LYS A 122 19.04 16.37 25.66
CA LYS A 122 18.53 15.28 26.47
C LYS A 122 18.08 15.78 27.84
N ASP A 123 17.09 15.16 28.41
CA ASP A 123 16.56 15.52 29.73
C ASP A 123 17.44 14.93 30.87
N PRO A 124 18.03 15.74 31.74
CA PRO A 124 18.09 17.21 31.68
C PRO A 124 19.06 17.73 30.60
N PRO A 125 18.81 18.91 30.01
CA PRO A 125 19.67 19.49 28.99
C PRO A 125 21.05 19.89 29.57
N LYS A 126 22.08 19.82 28.72
CA LYS A 126 23.48 20.03 29.13
C LYS A 126 24.23 20.94 28.17
N LEU A 127 25.18 21.64 28.76
CA LEU A 127 26.23 22.32 28.05
C LEU A 127 27.56 21.57 28.24
N VAL A 128 28.21 21.22 27.15
CA VAL A 128 29.59 20.73 27.18
C VAL A 128 30.53 21.82 26.71
N LEU A 129 31.50 22.14 27.50
CA LEU A 129 32.43 23.26 27.22
C LEU A 129 33.88 22.82 27.43
N ARG A 130 34.71 23.08 26.42
CA ARG A 130 36.18 23.01 26.52
C ARG A 130 36.79 24.29 25.96
N ASN A 131 37.64 24.92 26.74
CA ASN A 131 38.38 26.11 26.34
C ASN A 131 39.79 26.11 26.99
N ALA A 132 40.53 27.15 26.84
CA ALA A 132 41.90 27.27 27.40
C ALA A 132 41.93 27.00 28.91
N ASN A 133 40.87 27.38 29.66
CA ASN A 133 40.81 27.24 31.12
C ASN A 133 40.42 25.82 31.56
N THR A 134 39.80 25.03 30.70
CA THR A 134 39.33 23.67 31.03
C THR A 134 40.20 22.60 30.39
N ALA A 135 40.97 22.91 29.37
CA ALA A 135 41.83 22.00 28.63
C ALA A 135 42.78 21.23 29.58
N PRO A 136 43.04 19.93 29.37
CA PRO A 136 42.59 19.07 28.25
C PRO A 136 41.21 18.45 28.44
N TYR A 137 40.42 18.86 29.44
CA TYR A 137 39.12 18.29 29.77
C TYR A 137 38.01 19.15 29.18
N TRP A 138 36.95 18.53 28.70
CA TRP A 138 35.67 19.20 28.62
C TRP A 138 34.95 19.16 29.96
N HIS A 139 34.17 20.16 30.21
CA HIS A 139 33.31 20.25 31.40
C HIS A 139 31.86 20.15 30.96
N VAL A 140 31.08 19.30 31.60
CA VAL A 140 29.64 19.13 31.38
C VAL A 140 28.89 19.85 32.48
N TYR A 141 28.03 20.77 32.08
CA TYR A 141 27.17 21.55 32.97
C TYR A 141 25.71 21.24 32.70
N GLY A 142 24.87 21.32 33.70
CA GLY A 142 23.42 21.38 33.50
C GLY A 142 23.00 22.71 32.90
N LEU A 143 21.89 22.73 32.18
CA LEU A 143 21.26 23.94 31.70
C LEU A 143 19.91 24.15 32.39
N ASP A 144 19.53 25.40 32.66
CA ASP A 144 18.19 25.75 33.09
C ASP A 144 17.25 25.95 31.89
N GLU A 145 15.98 26.26 32.16
CA GLU A 145 14.94 26.47 31.11
C GLU A 145 15.29 27.66 30.17
N GLN A 146 16.11 28.57 30.60
CA GLN A 146 16.58 29.71 29.85
C GLN A 146 17.86 29.42 29.06
N GLY A 147 18.53 28.29 29.31
CA GLY A 147 19.77 27.87 28.67
C GLY A 147 21.02 28.38 29.39
N ASN A 148 20.87 28.85 30.63
CA ASN A 148 22.00 29.28 31.43
C ASN A 148 22.67 28.09 32.09
N LYS A 149 23.99 28.17 32.18
CA LYS A 149 24.83 27.18 32.82
C LYS A 149 24.52 27.08 34.33
N THR A 150 24.28 25.87 34.80
CA THR A 150 24.06 25.58 36.21
C THR A 150 25.25 24.81 36.82
N GLN A 151 25.05 23.76 37.55
CA GLN A 151 26.10 23.00 38.24
C GLN A 151 26.96 22.17 37.26
N LEU A 152 28.24 22.03 37.63
CA LEU A 152 29.13 21.11 36.93
C LEU A 152 28.76 19.65 37.24
N ILE A 153 28.49 18.86 36.21
CA ILE A 153 28.08 17.47 36.32
C ILE A 153 29.29 16.53 36.23
N SER A 154 30.14 16.72 35.22
CA SER A 154 31.29 15.84 34.98
C SER A 154 32.44 16.54 34.23
N LYS A 155 33.59 15.87 34.22
CA LYS A 155 34.76 16.27 33.45
C LYS A 155 35.37 15.06 32.77
N LYS A 156 35.73 15.18 31.49
CA LYS A 156 36.33 14.10 30.73
C LYS A 156 37.40 14.63 29.77
N LYS A 157 38.49 13.92 29.62
CA LYS A 157 39.53 14.29 28.64
C LYS A 157 38.97 14.20 27.24
N TYR A 158 39.06 15.28 26.48
CA TYR A 158 38.49 15.36 25.13
C TYR A 158 39.24 16.34 24.27
N ASP A 159 39.46 15.97 23.00
CA ASP A 159 39.96 16.88 21.97
C ASP A 159 39.09 16.71 20.72
N PRO A 160 38.33 17.74 20.32
CA PRO A 160 37.44 17.66 19.16
C PRO A 160 38.19 17.34 17.87
N ARG A 161 39.44 17.79 17.72
CA ARG A 161 40.25 17.62 16.52
C ARG A 161 40.65 16.16 16.24
N GLN A 162 40.60 15.29 17.26
CA GLN A 162 40.89 13.87 17.15
C GLN A 162 39.62 13.07 16.79
N ARG A 163 38.47 13.69 16.74
CA ARG A 163 37.20 13.02 16.48
C ARG A 163 36.92 12.83 14.99
N PRO A 164 36.28 11.74 14.59
CA PRO A 164 36.02 11.44 13.19
C PRO A 164 35.28 12.54 12.42
N TRP A 165 34.31 13.19 13.05
CA TRP A 165 33.56 14.30 12.47
C TRP A 165 34.43 15.49 12.10
N TYR A 166 35.35 15.88 13.02
CA TYR A 166 36.26 17.00 12.80
C TYR A 166 37.25 16.67 11.68
N GLN A 167 37.85 15.47 11.74
CA GLN A 167 38.84 15.02 10.76
C GLN A 167 38.25 14.87 9.37
N ALA A 168 36.97 14.42 9.28
CA ALA A 168 36.28 14.34 8.01
C ALA A 168 36.06 15.74 7.41
N ALA A 169 35.55 16.69 8.20
CA ALA A 169 35.25 18.05 7.74
C ALA A 169 36.52 18.87 7.44
N GLN A 170 37.58 18.69 8.21
CA GLN A 170 38.84 19.44 8.02
C GLN A 170 39.42 19.29 6.61
N LYS A 171 39.21 18.11 5.98
CA LYS A 171 39.72 17.75 4.65
C LYS A 171 38.83 18.20 3.50
N GLN A 172 37.63 18.70 3.81
CA GLN A 172 36.61 19.03 2.82
C GLN A 172 36.36 20.55 2.77
N GLN A 173 35.80 20.97 1.65
CA GLN A 173 35.36 22.35 1.45
C GLN A 173 33.88 22.54 1.83
N ASP A 174 33.12 21.46 1.83
CA ASP A 174 31.68 21.48 2.02
C ASP A 174 31.26 20.51 3.11
N LEU A 175 29.96 20.49 3.40
CA LEU A 175 29.35 19.58 4.36
C LEU A 175 29.71 18.12 4.02
N VAL A 176 30.13 17.37 5.01
CA VAL A 176 30.53 15.96 4.89
C VAL A 176 29.94 15.16 6.04
N TRP A 177 29.70 13.90 5.77
CA TRP A 177 29.31 12.93 6.78
C TRP A 177 30.53 12.22 7.34
N SER A 178 30.58 12.05 8.66
CA SER A 178 31.59 11.20 9.30
C SER A 178 31.33 9.72 8.95
N PRO A 179 32.35 8.86 9.04
CA PRO A 179 32.10 7.43 9.19
C PRO A 179 31.22 7.16 10.42
N ILE A 180 30.56 6.00 10.48
CA ILE A 180 29.87 5.57 11.71
C ILE A 180 30.92 5.28 12.79
N TYR A 181 30.76 5.89 13.97
CA TYR A 181 31.68 5.73 15.10
C TYR A 181 30.93 5.77 16.44
N LEU A 182 31.62 5.37 17.52
CA LEU A 182 31.11 5.52 18.88
C LEU A 182 31.28 6.98 19.35
N PHE A 183 30.20 7.57 19.80
CA PHE A 183 30.23 8.88 20.43
C PHE A 183 31.02 8.84 21.75
N ALA A 184 31.43 9.99 22.22
CA ALA A 184 32.29 10.05 23.39
C ALA A 184 31.52 9.84 24.69
N ASP A 185 30.27 10.33 24.76
CA ASP A 185 29.40 10.24 25.93
C ASP A 185 27.93 10.52 25.56
N PRO A 186 27.00 9.57 25.72
CA PRO A 186 27.24 8.13 25.96
C PRO A 186 27.88 7.42 24.75
N PRO A 187 28.53 6.27 24.95
CA PRO A 187 29.17 5.52 23.87
C PRO A 187 28.13 4.77 23.02
N VAL A 188 27.37 5.50 22.24
CA VAL A 188 26.38 5.00 21.27
C VAL A 188 26.91 5.14 19.85
N LEU A 189 26.50 4.27 18.95
CA LEU A 189 26.84 4.40 17.53
C LEU A 189 26.06 5.55 16.90
N GLY A 190 26.78 6.34 16.12
CA GLY A 190 26.16 7.42 15.37
C GLY A 190 26.99 7.86 14.17
N ILE A 191 26.43 8.77 13.44
CA ILE A 191 27.06 9.51 12.34
C ILE A 191 26.86 10.99 12.59
N THR A 192 27.74 11.78 12.02
CA THR A 192 27.77 13.21 12.26
C THR A 192 27.93 13.95 10.95
N PRO A 193 26.92 14.66 10.45
CA PRO A 193 27.12 15.66 9.43
C PRO A 193 27.92 16.82 10.05
N ALA A 194 28.95 17.26 9.36
CA ALA A 194 29.84 18.28 9.80
C ALA A 194 30.14 19.27 8.68
N VAL A 195 30.15 20.55 8.99
CA VAL A 195 30.47 21.62 8.04
C VAL A 195 31.72 22.37 8.49
N PRO A 196 32.73 22.44 7.62
CA PRO A 196 33.90 23.28 7.91
C PRO A 196 33.53 24.76 7.75
N LEU A 197 33.89 25.56 8.74
CA LEU A 197 33.75 27.02 8.72
C LEU A 197 35.10 27.60 8.46
N ARG A 198 35.23 28.32 7.34
CA ARG A 198 36.50 28.86 6.87
C ARG A 198 36.47 30.39 6.82
N ASP A 199 37.61 30.97 6.88
CA ASP A 199 37.74 32.39 6.65
C ASP A 199 37.61 32.69 5.16
N ALA A 200 36.69 33.58 4.81
CA ALA A 200 36.38 33.90 3.41
C ALA A 200 37.57 34.50 2.63
N SER A 201 38.52 35.13 3.34
CA SER A 201 39.67 35.80 2.73
C SER A 201 40.92 34.92 2.60
N SER A 202 41.11 34.00 3.56
CA SER A 202 42.35 33.19 3.68
C SER A 202 42.13 31.70 3.47
N ASP A 203 40.88 31.25 3.29
CA ASP A 203 40.45 29.84 3.26
C ASP A 203 40.91 29.03 4.49
N ARG A 204 41.38 29.70 5.52
CA ARG A 204 41.83 29.06 6.75
C ARG A 204 40.63 28.51 7.51
N LEU A 205 40.73 27.26 7.99
CA LEU A 205 39.72 26.64 8.83
C LEU A 205 39.61 27.43 10.16
N LYS A 206 38.48 28.00 10.47
CA LYS A 206 38.12 28.58 11.77
C LYS A 206 37.67 27.54 12.76
N GLY A 207 37.00 26.49 12.27
CA GLY A 207 36.48 25.39 13.06
C GLY A 207 35.51 24.53 12.26
N VAL A 208 34.91 23.62 12.93
CA VAL A 208 33.92 22.68 12.37
C VAL A 208 32.69 22.73 13.24
N MET A 209 31.52 22.87 12.62
CA MET A 209 30.24 22.75 13.29
C MET A 209 29.58 21.44 12.90
N ALA A 210 28.90 20.78 13.84
CA ALA A 210 28.34 19.47 13.61
C ALA A 210 27.15 19.19 14.50
N ILE A 211 26.39 18.16 14.11
CA ILE A 211 25.20 17.66 14.80
C ILE A 211 25.28 16.14 14.84
N ASP A 212 25.06 15.53 16.01
CA ASP A 212 25.09 14.08 16.14
C ASP A 212 23.74 13.46 15.80
N ILE A 213 23.80 12.34 15.11
CA ILE A 213 22.67 11.48 14.76
C ILE A 213 22.95 10.07 15.27
N THR A 214 22.07 9.53 16.10
CA THR A 214 22.23 8.19 16.65
C THR A 214 21.61 7.15 15.73
N LEU A 215 22.25 5.99 15.60
CA LEU A 215 21.71 4.88 14.83
C LEU A 215 20.56 4.15 15.55
N ASP A 216 20.47 4.33 16.85
CA ASP A 216 19.41 3.75 17.67
C ASP A 216 18.04 4.34 17.31
N GLU A 217 17.96 5.64 17.01
CA GLU A 217 16.71 6.28 16.58
C GLU A 217 16.21 5.72 15.24
N ILE A 218 17.13 5.45 14.30
CA ILE A 218 16.79 4.79 13.03
C ILE A 218 16.27 3.36 13.30
N SER A 219 16.94 2.63 14.20
CA SER A 219 16.52 1.27 14.58
C SER A 219 15.16 1.26 15.28
N GLN A 220 14.89 2.21 16.18
CA GLN A 220 13.58 2.38 16.82
C GLN A 220 12.50 2.65 15.79
N PHE A 221 12.76 3.53 14.83
CA PHE A 221 11.82 3.76 13.73
C PHE A 221 11.57 2.48 12.94
N LEU A 222 12.61 1.76 12.51
CA LEU A 222 12.46 0.50 11.79
C LEU A 222 11.65 -0.53 12.60
N SER A 223 11.84 -0.58 13.91
CA SER A 223 11.11 -1.51 14.79
C SER A 223 9.63 -1.13 14.96
N SER A 224 9.28 0.14 14.77
CA SER A 224 7.89 0.61 14.81
C SER A 224 7.09 0.28 13.56
N LEU A 225 7.76 -0.11 12.48
CA LEU A 225 7.12 -0.44 11.20
C LEU A 225 6.38 -1.77 11.28
N LYS A 226 5.15 -1.79 10.84
CA LYS A 226 4.37 -3.03 10.68
C LYS A 226 4.72 -3.69 9.34
N ILE A 227 5.68 -4.60 9.37
CA ILE A 227 6.17 -5.32 8.19
C ILE A 227 5.66 -6.76 8.20
N GLY A 228 4.34 -6.93 8.05
CA GLY A 228 3.74 -8.25 8.28
C GLY A 228 3.80 -8.69 9.75
N ASP A 229 3.69 -10.00 9.98
CA ASP A 229 3.78 -10.58 11.33
C ASP A 229 5.23 -10.90 11.73
N SER A 230 6.08 -11.29 10.77
CA SER A 230 7.48 -11.71 10.99
C SER A 230 8.49 -11.05 10.04
N GLY A 231 8.05 -10.10 9.22
CA GLY A 231 8.92 -9.34 8.33
C GLY A 231 9.96 -8.52 9.08
N ARG A 232 11.05 -8.20 8.39
CA ARG A 232 12.17 -7.43 8.93
C ARG A 232 12.57 -6.31 7.99
N ALA A 233 13.00 -5.20 8.58
CA ALA A 233 13.73 -4.15 7.87
C ALA A 233 15.08 -3.93 8.51
N PHE A 234 16.08 -3.68 7.71
CA PHE A 234 17.42 -3.37 8.20
C PHE A 234 18.20 -2.56 7.17
N ILE A 235 19.22 -1.87 7.64
CA ILE A 235 20.11 -1.06 6.80
C ILE A 235 21.53 -1.59 6.97
N LEU A 236 22.22 -1.74 5.85
CA LEU A 236 23.61 -2.20 5.79
C LEU A 236 24.48 -1.17 5.09
N GLU A 237 25.76 -1.12 5.46
CA GLU A 237 26.80 -0.56 4.61
C GLU A 237 27.32 -1.60 3.60
N LYS A 238 27.99 -1.16 2.55
CA LYS A 238 28.70 -2.04 1.60
C LYS A 238 29.70 -2.98 2.28
N SER A 239 30.24 -2.58 3.42
CA SER A 239 31.13 -3.41 4.27
C SER A 239 30.44 -4.62 4.89
N GLY A 240 29.11 -4.72 4.80
CA GLY A 240 28.30 -5.71 5.49
C GLY A 240 28.03 -5.39 6.97
N LYS A 241 28.51 -4.26 7.48
CA LYS A 241 28.21 -3.82 8.84
C LYS A 241 26.80 -3.24 8.90
N MET A 242 26.09 -3.56 9.97
CA MET A 242 24.73 -3.09 10.15
C MET A 242 24.73 -1.63 10.61
N VAL A 243 23.79 -0.88 10.06
CA VAL A 243 23.52 0.53 10.40
C VAL A 243 22.30 0.62 11.30
N ALA A 244 21.23 -0.10 10.94
CA ALA A 244 19.99 -0.13 11.71
C ALA A 244 19.25 -1.44 11.46
N THR A 245 18.39 -1.83 12.39
CA THR A 245 17.58 -3.05 12.27
C THR A 245 16.25 -2.89 13.01
N SER A 246 15.19 -3.50 12.46
CA SER A 246 13.89 -3.61 13.12
C SER A 246 13.85 -4.68 14.22
N THR A 247 14.95 -5.37 14.44
CA THR A 247 15.07 -6.41 15.47
C THR A 247 15.71 -5.83 16.74
N ASN A 248 15.50 -6.48 17.88
CA ASN A 248 16.09 -6.05 19.16
C ASN A 248 17.58 -6.39 19.28
N ASN A 249 18.29 -6.52 18.16
CA ASN A 249 19.72 -6.79 18.17
C ASN A 249 20.51 -5.52 18.47
N SER A 250 21.45 -5.61 19.41
CA SER A 250 22.45 -4.55 19.58
C SER A 250 23.30 -4.43 18.30
N LEU A 251 23.49 -3.22 17.84
CA LEU A 251 24.40 -2.91 16.72
C LEU A 251 25.88 -2.95 17.13
N VAL A 252 26.15 -3.09 18.43
CA VAL A 252 27.48 -3.20 19.03
C VAL A 252 27.63 -4.57 19.63
N ILE A 253 28.72 -5.25 19.32
CA ILE A 253 29.11 -6.53 19.91
C ILE A 253 30.46 -6.36 20.61
N SER A 254 30.67 -7.10 21.68
CA SER A 254 31.97 -7.17 22.34
C SER A 254 32.91 -8.03 21.50
N GLY A 255 33.89 -7.41 20.86
CA GLY A 255 34.93 -8.07 20.07
C GLY A 255 36.22 -8.29 20.87
N VAL A 256 37.20 -8.92 20.24
CA VAL A 256 38.51 -9.26 20.84
C VAL A 256 39.33 -8.00 21.13
N GLU A 257 39.18 -6.95 20.32
CA GLU A 257 39.89 -5.68 20.44
C GLU A 257 39.04 -4.54 21.03
N GLY A 258 37.84 -4.85 21.56
CA GLY A 258 36.90 -3.87 22.09
C GLY A 258 35.50 -3.98 21.47
N ASN A 259 34.72 -2.92 21.59
CA ASN A 259 33.37 -2.85 21.00
C ASN A 259 33.44 -2.73 19.47
N GLU A 260 32.89 -3.71 18.77
CA GLU A 260 32.83 -3.76 17.31
C GLU A 260 31.38 -3.57 16.82
N ARG A 261 31.25 -3.04 15.61
CA ARG A 261 29.93 -2.94 14.94
C ARG A 261 29.46 -4.31 14.48
N LEU A 262 28.18 -4.60 14.69
CA LEU A 262 27.56 -5.84 14.26
C LEU A 262 27.68 -6.00 12.74
N HIS A 263 28.30 -7.07 12.31
CA HIS A 263 28.28 -7.51 10.92
C HIS A 263 27.07 -8.44 10.69
N TYR A 264 26.44 -8.40 9.50
CA TYR A 264 25.25 -9.20 9.22
C TYR A 264 25.42 -10.70 9.46
N LEU A 265 26.64 -11.22 9.29
CA LEU A 265 26.97 -12.63 9.57
C LEU A 265 26.80 -13.00 11.04
N ASN A 266 26.91 -12.03 11.93
CA ASN A 266 26.79 -12.17 13.39
C ASN A 266 25.40 -11.79 13.90
N SER A 267 24.46 -11.45 13.00
CA SER A 267 23.07 -11.18 13.40
C SER A 267 22.45 -12.42 14.06
N SER A 268 21.79 -12.23 15.19
CA SER A 268 21.06 -13.29 15.88
C SER A 268 19.70 -13.58 15.22
N ASP A 269 19.19 -12.68 14.39
CA ASP A 269 17.97 -12.92 13.60
C ASP A 269 18.30 -13.73 12.34
N PRO A 270 17.78 -14.98 12.23
CA PRO A 270 18.12 -15.86 11.10
C PRO A 270 17.65 -15.31 9.75
N LEU A 271 16.53 -14.57 9.74
CA LEU A 271 15.98 -14.02 8.51
C LEU A 271 16.84 -12.85 8.00
N VAL A 272 17.25 -11.94 8.89
CA VAL A 272 18.19 -10.84 8.55
C VAL A 272 19.48 -11.42 8.00
N LYS A 273 20.09 -12.39 8.72
CA LYS A 273 21.32 -13.05 8.30
C LYS A 273 21.21 -13.70 6.93
N ALA A 274 20.18 -14.53 6.72
CA ALA A 274 19.97 -15.23 5.47
C ALA A 274 19.69 -14.27 4.29
N THR A 275 18.91 -13.22 4.55
CA THR A 275 18.60 -12.20 3.53
C THR A 275 19.86 -11.46 3.10
N ALA A 276 20.67 -11.01 4.05
CA ALA A 276 21.90 -10.30 3.74
C ALA A 276 22.95 -11.22 3.05
N GLN A 277 23.04 -12.49 3.44
CA GLN A 277 23.87 -13.49 2.75
C GLN A 277 23.42 -13.69 1.30
N TYR A 278 22.11 -13.81 1.06
CA TYR A 278 21.56 -13.93 -0.27
C TYR A 278 21.90 -12.71 -1.14
N LEU A 279 21.69 -11.50 -0.60
CA LEU A 279 22.01 -10.26 -1.32
C LEU A 279 23.50 -10.13 -1.62
N ALA A 280 24.38 -10.49 -0.68
CA ALA A 280 25.83 -10.46 -0.88
C ALA A 280 26.28 -11.43 -1.96
N ALA A 281 25.66 -12.61 -2.04
CA ALA A 281 25.95 -13.61 -3.07
C ALA A 281 25.42 -13.20 -4.45
N GLU A 282 24.20 -12.66 -4.52
CA GLU A 282 23.54 -12.28 -5.77
C GLU A 282 24.25 -11.10 -6.46
N PHE A 283 24.80 -10.16 -5.69
CA PHE A 283 25.38 -8.93 -6.22
C PHE A 283 26.92 -8.85 -6.15
N ASN A 284 27.59 -9.96 -5.81
CA ASN A 284 29.06 -9.99 -5.66
C ASN A 284 29.59 -8.85 -4.75
N ASN A 285 29.07 -8.79 -3.54
CA ASN A 285 28.98 -7.67 -2.59
C ASN A 285 27.79 -6.74 -2.91
N PHE A 286 27.23 -6.11 -1.90
CA PHE A 286 25.95 -5.37 -1.95
C PHE A 286 25.85 -4.40 -3.13
N PRO A 287 24.65 -4.25 -3.72
CA PRO A 287 24.47 -3.49 -4.96
C PRO A 287 24.92 -2.03 -4.81
N THR A 288 25.61 -1.55 -5.83
CA THR A 288 25.87 -0.12 -6.04
C THR A 288 24.63 0.57 -6.58
N ALA A 289 24.52 1.84 -6.40
CA ALA A 289 23.50 2.86 -6.61
C ALA A 289 22.42 2.70 -7.72
N GLU A 290 22.32 1.61 -8.46
CA GLU A 290 21.33 1.48 -9.52
C GLU A 290 20.19 0.54 -9.13
N ALA A 291 19.04 1.16 -8.88
CA ALA A 291 17.68 0.61 -8.81
C ALA A 291 17.31 -0.25 -7.59
N ALA A 292 16.19 0.14 -6.99
CA ALA A 292 15.40 -0.70 -6.11
C ALA A 292 15.15 -2.06 -6.75
N LYS A 293 15.70 -3.14 -6.19
CA LYS A 293 15.53 -4.50 -6.71
C LYS A 293 14.58 -5.30 -5.85
N GLN A 294 13.61 -5.91 -6.50
CA GLN A 294 12.70 -6.87 -5.89
C GLN A 294 13.19 -8.28 -6.19
N LEU A 295 13.39 -9.05 -5.14
CA LEU A 295 13.96 -10.39 -5.21
C LEU A 295 13.12 -11.37 -4.39
N ILE A 296 13.19 -12.62 -4.76
CA ILE A 296 12.53 -13.70 -4.03
C ILE A 296 13.55 -14.81 -3.82
N PHE A 297 13.81 -15.16 -2.57
CA PHE A 297 14.68 -16.27 -2.25
C PHE A 297 14.00 -17.28 -1.31
N LYS A 298 14.52 -18.49 -1.26
CA LYS A 298 14.04 -19.53 -0.36
C LYS A 298 14.97 -19.68 0.84
N HIS A 299 14.40 -19.64 2.02
CA HIS A 299 15.09 -19.92 3.27
C HIS A 299 14.21 -20.81 4.15
N GLN A 300 14.77 -21.90 4.69
CA GLN A 300 14.05 -22.89 5.51
C GLN A 300 12.74 -23.40 4.88
N GLY A 301 12.75 -23.60 3.55
CA GLY A 301 11.59 -24.11 2.81
C GLY A 301 10.51 -23.07 2.48
N SER A 302 10.59 -21.86 3.04
CA SER A 302 9.68 -20.75 2.76
C SER A 302 10.26 -19.77 1.75
N ARG A 303 9.40 -19.17 0.93
CA ARG A 303 9.77 -18.05 0.06
C ARG A 303 9.81 -16.77 0.90
N ASN A 304 10.78 -15.93 0.61
CA ASN A 304 10.91 -14.61 1.25
C ASN A 304 10.98 -13.56 0.16
N PHE A 305 10.16 -12.53 0.31
CA PHE A 305 10.10 -11.39 -0.60
C PHE A 305 11.01 -10.30 -0.07
N VAL A 306 11.96 -9.88 -0.89
CA VAL A 306 12.98 -8.91 -0.51
C VAL A 306 12.86 -7.68 -1.40
N GLN A 307 12.89 -6.53 -0.78
CA GLN A 307 13.11 -5.25 -1.44
C GLN A 307 14.43 -4.68 -0.93
N ALA A 308 15.37 -4.45 -1.81
CA ALA A 308 16.63 -3.79 -1.51
C ALA A 308 16.71 -2.48 -2.29
N THR A 309 17.01 -1.38 -1.60
CA THR A 309 17.07 -0.03 -2.18
C THR A 309 18.28 0.69 -1.62
N SER A 310 19.09 1.29 -2.49
CA SER A 310 20.18 2.19 -2.07
C SER A 310 19.61 3.51 -1.57
N LEU A 311 20.14 4.02 -0.48
CA LEU A 311 19.82 5.34 0.06
C LEU A 311 20.81 6.33 -0.52
N ASP A 312 20.51 6.83 -1.73
CA ASP A 312 21.37 7.75 -2.48
C ASP A 312 21.14 9.20 -2.07
N GLY A 313 22.10 10.07 -2.40
CA GLY A 313 21.99 11.52 -2.18
C GLY A 313 22.76 12.06 -0.98
N TYR A 314 23.44 11.21 -0.22
CA TYR A 314 24.24 11.59 0.94
C TYR A 314 25.71 11.20 0.71
N PRO A 315 26.58 12.12 0.24
CA PRO A 315 27.98 11.82 -0.03
C PRO A 315 28.69 11.24 1.20
N GLY A 316 29.23 10.03 1.07
CA GLY A 316 29.88 9.30 2.16
C GLY A 316 28.97 8.32 2.93
N LEU A 317 27.68 8.25 2.64
CA LEU A 317 26.77 7.26 3.21
C LEU A 317 26.36 6.23 2.13
N ASP A 318 27.09 5.13 2.08
CA ASP A 318 26.80 4.00 1.18
C ASP A 318 25.85 3.00 1.86
N TRP A 319 24.59 3.39 2.04
CA TRP A 319 23.60 2.58 2.78
C TRP A 319 22.66 1.85 1.85
N LEU A 320 22.46 0.58 2.15
CA LEU A 320 21.47 -0.28 1.51
C LEU A 320 20.34 -0.58 2.49
N MET A 321 19.15 -0.10 2.21
CA MET A 321 17.95 -0.47 2.94
C MET A 321 17.36 -1.75 2.38
N VAL A 322 17.06 -2.68 3.27
CA VAL A 322 16.49 -3.98 2.94
C VAL A 322 15.23 -4.22 3.75
N THR A 323 14.17 -4.60 3.06
CA THR A 323 12.94 -5.09 3.68
C THR A 323 12.72 -6.53 3.22
N VAL A 324 12.44 -7.43 4.14
CA VAL A 324 12.15 -8.84 3.85
C VAL A 324 10.86 -9.27 4.53
N ILE A 325 9.97 -9.92 3.78
CA ILE A 325 8.68 -10.42 4.26
C ILE A 325 8.58 -11.90 3.90
N PRO A 326 8.48 -12.80 4.90
CA PRO A 326 8.24 -14.21 4.63
C PRO A 326 6.86 -14.48 4.04
N GLU A 327 6.77 -15.44 3.12
CA GLU A 327 5.49 -15.91 2.56
C GLU A 327 4.55 -16.44 3.67
N SER A 328 5.12 -16.93 4.78
CA SER A 328 4.36 -17.40 5.95
C SER A 328 3.44 -16.33 6.56
N ASP A 329 3.78 -15.05 6.46
CA ASP A 329 2.97 -13.96 6.99
C ASP A 329 1.62 -13.85 6.26
N PHE A 330 1.57 -14.33 5.03
CA PHE A 330 0.36 -14.41 4.23
C PHE A 330 -0.35 -15.77 4.34
N ALA A 331 0.20 -16.72 5.13
CA ALA A 331 -0.33 -18.07 5.24
C ALA A 331 -1.76 -18.11 5.78
N ARG A 332 -2.15 -17.18 6.63
CA ARG A 332 -3.53 -17.04 7.14
C ARG A 332 -4.50 -16.73 6.02
N TYR A 333 -4.16 -15.78 5.17
CA TYR A 333 -4.96 -15.42 4.00
C TYR A 333 -5.05 -16.58 2.99
N MET A 334 -3.92 -17.25 2.72
CA MET A 334 -3.88 -18.42 1.84
C MET A 334 -4.71 -19.58 2.40
N ARG A 335 -4.61 -19.88 3.69
CA ARG A 335 -5.38 -20.95 4.34
C ARG A 335 -6.87 -20.68 4.31
N TYR A 336 -7.29 -19.46 4.63
CA TYR A 336 -8.71 -19.08 4.57
C TYR A 336 -9.28 -19.29 3.16
N ASN A 337 -8.59 -18.81 2.13
CA ASN A 337 -8.99 -19.00 0.74
C ASN A 337 -8.98 -20.48 0.32
N THR A 338 -8.01 -21.25 0.79
CA THR A 338 -7.93 -22.70 0.53
C THR A 338 -9.08 -23.46 1.21
N TYR A 339 -9.37 -23.17 2.49
CA TYR A 339 -10.47 -23.83 3.21
C TYR A 339 -11.84 -23.47 2.65
N THR A 340 -12.07 -22.22 2.27
CA THR A 340 -13.33 -21.81 1.62
C THR A 340 -13.48 -22.49 0.26
N THR A 341 -12.43 -22.56 -0.55
CA THR A 341 -12.45 -23.27 -1.83
C THR A 341 -12.69 -24.76 -1.64
N LEU A 342 -12.00 -25.40 -0.70
CA LEU A 342 -12.20 -26.82 -0.38
C LEU A 342 -13.60 -27.08 0.18
N GLY A 343 -14.10 -26.22 1.05
CA GLY A 343 -15.46 -26.32 1.59
C GLY A 343 -16.53 -26.23 0.50
N LEU A 344 -16.46 -25.21 -0.34
CA LEU A 344 -17.37 -25.03 -1.48
C LEU A 344 -17.26 -26.19 -2.48
N SER A 345 -16.04 -26.65 -2.76
CA SER A 345 -15.79 -27.79 -3.64
C SER A 345 -16.36 -29.08 -3.07
N SER A 346 -16.26 -29.30 -1.76
CA SER A 346 -16.84 -30.47 -1.08
C SER A 346 -18.37 -30.45 -1.11
N ILE A 347 -18.97 -29.27 -0.87
CA ILE A 347 -20.42 -29.09 -0.98
C ILE A 347 -20.89 -29.35 -2.41
N ALA A 348 -20.21 -28.83 -3.41
CA ALA A 348 -20.53 -29.06 -4.81
C ALA A 348 -20.40 -30.54 -5.20
N LEU A 349 -19.38 -31.24 -4.70
CA LEU A 349 -19.16 -32.65 -4.91
C LEU A 349 -20.30 -33.49 -4.30
N VAL A 350 -20.67 -33.21 -3.05
CA VAL A 350 -21.78 -33.91 -2.37
C VAL A 350 -23.09 -33.64 -3.09
N ALA A 351 -23.38 -32.41 -3.45
CA ALA A 351 -24.58 -32.04 -4.21
C ALA A 351 -24.63 -32.75 -5.57
N ALA A 352 -23.51 -32.82 -6.28
CA ALA A 352 -23.43 -33.54 -7.56
C ALA A 352 -23.65 -35.05 -7.42
N ILE A 353 -23.07 -35.67 -6.37
CA ILE A 353 -23.29 -37.09 -6.07
C ILE A 353 -24.77 -37.35 -5.74
N LEU A 354 -25.39 -36.52 -4.91
CA LEU A 354 -26.81 -36.66 -4.55
C LEU A 354 -27.72 -36.47 -5.76
N LEU A 355 -27.52 -35.42 -6.55
CA LEU A 355 -28.26 -35.19 -7.79
C LEU A 355 -28.05 -36.32 -8.80
N GLY A 356 -26.82 -36.81 -8.91
CA GLY A 356 -26.48 -37.95 -9.74
C GLY A 356 -27.14 -39.24 -9.26
N ALA A 357 -27.21 -39.48 -7.95
CA ALA A 357 -27.90 -40.64 -7.38
C ALA A 357 -29.42 -40.57 -7.61
N ILE A 358 -30.02 -39.38 -7.41
CA ILE A 358 -31.45 -39.16 -7.66
C ILE A 358 -31.78 -39.36 -9.16
N ALA A 359 -31.02 -38.71 -10.03
CA ALA A 359 -31.20 -38.86 -11.48
C ALA A 359 -31.00 -40.28 -11.94
N ASN A 360 -30.00 -40.98 -11.39
CA ASN A 360 -29.74 -42.38 -11.68
C ASN A 360 -30.87 -43.29 -11.21
N GLN A 361 -31.40 -43.05 -10.00
CA GLN A 361 -32.52 -43.84 -9.47
C GLN A 361 -33.80 -43.61 -10.29
N LEU A 362 -34.07 -42.39 -10.71
CA LEU A 362 -35.19 -42.05 -11.60
C LEU A 362 -35.07 -42.73 -12.97
N ILE A 363 -33.86 -42.69 -13.56
CA ILE A 363 -33.60 -43.31 -14.87
C ILE A 363 -33.67 -44.84 -14.78
N ILE A 364 -33.05 -45.44 -13.77
CA ILE A 364 -32.96 -46.89 -13.64
C ILE A 364 -34.33 -47.49 -13.33
N ASN A 365 -35.08 -46.90 -12.41
CA ASN A 365 -36.42 -47.37 -12.11
C ASN A 365 -37.32 -47.35 -13.37
N SER A 366 -37.18 -46.31 -14.17
CA SER A 366 -37.91 -46.21 -15.44
C SER A 366 -37.46 -47.28 -16.47
N VAL A 367 -36.13 -47.46 -16.60
CA VAL A 367 -35.57 -48.42 -17.59
C VAL A 367 -35.81 -49.89 -17.18
N THR A 368 -35.66 -50.22 -15.90
CA THR A 368 -35.93 -51.59 -15.39
C THR A 368 -37.40 -51.92 -15.53
N HIS A 369 -38.25 -50.95 -15.22
CA HIS A 369 -39.72 -51.15 -15.36
C HIS A 369 -40.11 -51.31 -16.83
N ILE A 370 -39.62 -50.51 -17.75
CA ILE A 370 -39.82 -50.68 -19.20
C ILE A 370 -39.26 -52.02 -19.67
N SER A 371 -38.09 -52.43 -19.19
CA SER A 371 -37.51 -53.73 -19.55
C SER A 371 -38.32 -54.92 -19.02
N GLU A 372 -38.89 -54.83 -17.81
CA GLU A 372 -39.72 -55.84 -17.23
C GLU A 372 -41.06 -55.93 -17.95
N VAL A 373 -41.68 -54.79 -18.25
CA VAL A 373 -42.95 -54.76 -19.05
C VAL A 373 -42.71 -55.29 -20.47
N ALA A 374 -41.59 -54.81 -21.13
CA ALA A 374 -41.29 -55.35 -22.47
C ALA A 374 -40.96 -56.84 -22.47
N LYS A 375 -40.27 -57.33 -21.42
CA LYS A 375 -40.04 -58.78 -21.25
C LYS A 375 -41.31 -59.56 -20.93
N ALA A 376 -42.23 -58.99 -20.15
CA ALA A 376 -43.54 -59.63 -19.86
C ALA A 376 -44.42 -59.70 -21.12
N ILE A 377 -44.45 -58.60 -21.89
CA ILE A 377 -45.18 -58.54 -23.18
C ILE A 377 -44.54 -59.49 -24.20
N ALA A 378 -43.22 -59.52 -24.31
CA ALA A 378 -42.48 -60.41 -25.20
C ALA A 378 -42.64 -61.88 -24.80
N LYS A 379 -43.00 -62.17 -23.55
CA LYS A 379 -43.29 -63.53 -23.05
C LYS A 379 -44.78 -63.92 -23.06
N GLY A 380 -45.66 -63.09 -23.54
CA GLY A 380 -47.08 -63.36 -23.57
C GLY A 380 -47.72 -63.50 -22.19
N GLN A 381 -47.06 -63.08 -21.11
CA GLN A 381 -47.58 -63.15 -19.75
C GLN A 381 -48.26 -61.84 -19.37
N LYS A 382 -49.49 -61.88 -18.90
CA LYS A 382 -50.11 -60.69 -18.29
C LYS A 382 -49.40 -60.35 -17.02
N PRO A 383 -48.90 -59.09 -16.85
CA PRO A 383 -48.27 -58.67 -15.61
C PRO A 383 -49.25 -58.76 -14.46
N THR A 384 -48.88 -59.49 -13.39
CA THR A 384 -49.66 -59.61 -12.17
C THR A 384 -49.73 -58.29 -11.41
N ARG A 385 -50.93 -57.90 -11.00
CA ARG A 385 -51.28 -56.63 -10.37
C ARG A 385 -50.81 -56.47 -8.91
N GLU A 386 -49.88 -57.25 -8.40
CA GLU A 386 -49.52 -57.24 -6.95
C GLU A 386 -48.49 -56.23 -6.46
N ASN A 387 -47.82 -55.54 -7.31
CA ASN A 387 -46.97 -54.42 -6.88
C ASN A 387 -47.08 -53.27 -7.88
N GLN A 388 -48.11 -52.44 -7.70
CA GLN A 388 -48.26 -51.22 -8.47
C GLN A 388 -47.25 -50.20 -7.95
N PRO A 389 -46.16 -49.87 -8.65
CA PRO A 389 -45.55 -48.54 -8.53
C PRO A 389 -46.57 -47.56 -9.09
N ALA A 390 -46.69 -46.42 -8.46
CA ALA A 390 -47.72 -45.41 -8.71
C ALA A 390 -47.59 -44.68 -10.08
N ILE A 391 -47.43 -45.47 -11.15
CA ILE A 391 -47.46 -44.95 -12.51
C ILE A 391 -48.59 -45.72 -13.19
N LYS A 392 -49.80 -45.11 -13.23
CA LYS A 392 -51.04 -45.60 -13.83
C LYS A 392 -50.90 -45.85 -15.34
N ASP A 393 -49.76 -45.50 -15.94
CA ASP A 393 -49.56 -45.45 -17.38
C ASP A 393 -49.21 -46.83 -18.02
N PHE A 394 -48.91 -47.86 -17.19
CA PHE A 394 -48.50 -49.14 -17.70
C PHE A 394 -49.68 -50.14 -17.93
N VAL A 395 -50.84 -49.81 -17.41
CA VAL A 395 -52.09 -50.54 -17.79
C VAL A 395 -52.49 -50.24 -19.23
N LEU A 396 -51.97 -49.11 -19.75
CA LEU A 396 -52.25 -48.68 -21.13
C LEU A 396 -51.31 -49.28 -22.18
N VAL A 397 -50.28 -50.06 -21.78
CA VAL A 397 -49.44 -50.75 -22.79
C VAL A 397 -50.12 -51.88 -23.48
N GLU A 398 -51.10 -52.58 -22.82
CA GLU A 398 -51.93 -53.57 -23.47
C GLU A 398 -53.01 -52.98 -24.44
N GLU A 399 -53.55 -51.80 -24.07
CA GLU A 399 -54.39 -51.00 -24.98
C GLU A 399 -53.58 -50.14 -25.96
N ALA A 400 -52.27 -49.92 -25.67
CA ALA A 400 -51.38 -49.01 -26.44
C ALA A 400 -50.79 -49.65 -27.70
N ILE A 401 -50.80 -50.97 -27.83
CA ILE A 401 -50.43 -51.58 -29.12
C ILE A 401 -51.47 -51.26 -30.19
N ASP A 402 -52.76 -51.22 -29.82
CA ASP A 402 -53.84 -50.81 -30.74
C ASP A 402 -54.09 -49.29 -30.76
N SER A 403 -53.69 -48.60 -29.72
CA SER A 403 -53.89 -47.17 -29.61
C SER A 403 -52.62 -46.33 -29.83
N LEU A 404 -51.46 -46.97 -30.13
CA LEU A 404 -50.15 -46.27 -30.31
C LEU A 404 -50.21 -45.13 -31.37
N ALA A 405 -51.03 -45.34 -32.39
CA ALA A 405 -51.26 -44.32 -33.42
C ALA A 405 -52.11 -43.13 -32.92
N LEU A 406 -53.00 -43.37 -31.95
CA LEU A 406 -53.84 -42.30 -31.39
C LEU A 406 -53.09 -41.51 -30.29
N GLN A 407 -52.29 -42.24 -29.50
CA GLN A 407 -51.49 -41.59 -28.43
C GLN A 407 -50.31 -40.76 -28.95
N LEU A 408 -49.72 -41.09 -30.09
CA LEU A 408 -48.68 -40.27 -30.70
C LEU A 408 -49.17 -38.83 -30.95
N LYS A 409 -50.43 -38.72 -31.34
CA LYS A 409 -51.10 -37.46 -31.60
C LYS A 409 -51.39 -36.66 -30.32
N THR A 410 -51.77 -37.34 -29.24
CA THR A 410 -51.99 -36.71 -27.94
C THR A 410 -50.68 -36.40 -27.22
N SER A 411 -49.60 -37.17 -27.41
CA SER A 411 -48.28 -36.88 -26.85
C SER A 411 -47.65 -35.65 -27.46
N ILE A 412 -47.85 -35.42 -28.76
CA ILE A 412 -47.34 -34.21 -29.42
C ILE A 412 -48.01 -32.95 -28.85
N GLN A 413 -49.30 -32.96 -28.61
CA GLN A 413 -50.03 -31.84 -28.01
C GLN A 413 -49.65 -31.57 -26.55
N SER A 414 -49.30 -32.65 -25.80
CA SER A 414 -48.83 -32.50 -24.42
C SER A 414 -47.41 -31.92 -24.34
N ILE A 415 -46.57 -32.22 -25.33
CA ILE A 415 -45.21 -31.68 -25.40
C ILE A 415 -45.26 -30.17 -25.68
N GLU A 416 -46.12 -29.75 -26.63
CA GLU A 416 -46.31 -28.33 -26.93
C GLU A 416 -46.81 -27.53 -25.70
N HIS A 417 -47.67 -28.17 -24.89
CA HIS A 417 -48.16 -27.52 -23.66
C HIS A 417 -47.09 -27.41 -22.56
N LEU A 418 -46.25 -28.43 -22.43
CA LEU A 418 -45.12 -28.43 -21.49
C LEU A 418 -44.01 -27.48 -21.91
N GLU A 419 -43.76 -27.38 -23.21
CA GLU A 419 -42.81 -26.45 -23.76
C GLU A 419 -43.22 -24.99 -23.45
N CYS A 420 -44.48 -24.66 -23.61
CA CYS A 420 -45.05 -23.37 -23.26
C CYS A 420 -44.94 -23.03 -21.74
N GLN A 421 -45.16 -24.05 -20.88
CA GLN A 421 -44.98 -23.86 -19.42
C GLN A 421 -43.49 -23.70 -19.01
N TYR A 422 -42.59 -24.40 -19.70
CA TYR A 422 -41.16 -24.27 -19.49
C TYR A 422 -40.64 -22.89 -19.92
N GLU A 423 -41.11 -22.41 -21.09
CA GLU A 423 -40.77 -21.07 -21.55
C GLU A 423 -41.24 -19.97 -20.56
N GLN A 424 -42.42 -20.10 -19.99
CA GLN A 424 -42.91 -19.18 -18.96
C GLN A 424 -42.04 -19.22 -17.68
N ARG A 425 -41.59 -20.40 -17.28
CA ARG A 425 -40.76 -20.55 -16.07
C ARG A 425 -39.32 -20.05 -16.29
N VAL A 426 -38.78 -20.26 -17.50
CA VAL A 426 -37.49 -19.70 -17.91
C VAL A 426 -37.57 -18.17 -17.97
N ALA A 427 -38.65 -17.63 -18.52
CA ALA A 427 -38.85 -16.20 -18.58
C ALA A 427 -38.93 -15.55 -17.18
N GLN A 428 -39.65 -16.17 -16.23
CA GLN A 428 -39.73 -15.70 -14.85
C GLN A 428 -38.38 -15.75 -14.11
N ASN A 429 -37.63 -16.83 -14.28
CA ASN A 429 -36.33 -16.99 -13.67
C ASN A 429 -35.28 -16.01 -14.27
N THR A 430 -35.40 -15.75 -15.59
CA THR A 430 -34.52 -14.81 -16.28
C THR A 430 -34.76 -13.38 -15.81
N GLU A 431 -36.00 -13.00 -15.56
CA GLU A 431 -36.33 -11.66 -15.05
C GLU A 431 -35.90 -11.50 -13.60
N SER A 432 -36.03 -12.53 -12.74
CA SER A 432 -35.48 -12.49 -11.37
C SER A 432 -33.97 -12.36 -11.35
N LEU A 433 -33.24 -13.11 -12.18
CA LEU A 433 -31.80 -13.01 -12.34
C LEU A 433 -31.36 -11.64 -12.88
N ARG A 434 -32.18 -11.03 -13.76
CA ARG A 434 -31.91 -9.69 -14.27
C ARG A 434 -32.04 -8.63 -13.18
N GLN A 435 -33.04 -8.76 -12.31
CA GLN A 435 -33.23 -7.85 -11.17
C GLN A 435 -32.09 -8.00 -10.13
N ASP A 436 -31.68 -9.22 -9.84
CA ASP A 436 -30.55 -9.50 -8.95
C ASP A 436 -29.22 -8.98 -9.54
N ASN A 437 -29.02 -9.12 -10.85
CA ASN A 437 -27.86 -8.56 -11.53
C ASN A 437 -27.83 -7.01 -11.50
N GLN A 438 -29.00 -6.39 -11.65
CA GLN A 438 -29.10 -4.93 -11.52
C GLN A 438 -28.81 -4.45 -10.09
N ARG A 439 -29.25 -5.24 -9.09
CA ARG A 439 -28.98 -4.95 -7.67
C ARG A 439 -27.51 -5.14 -7.33
N LEU A 440 -26.89 -6.21 -7.81
CA LEU A 440 -25.47 -6.50 -7.62
C LEU A 440 -24.59 -5.46 -8.33
N ASN A 441 -24.93 -5.07 -9.56
CA ASN A 441 -24.22 -4.01 -10.30
C ASN A 441 -24.28 -2.66 -9.56
N ARG A 442 -25.40 -2.37 -8.91
CA ARG A 442 -25.55 -1.15 -8.12
C ARG A 442 -24.65 -1.18 -6.88
N LEU A 443 -24.60 -2.32 -6.19
CA LEU A 443 -23.75 -2.51 -5.00
C LEU A 443 -22.26 -2.50 -5.34
N ALA A 444 -21.88 -3.00 -6.51
CA ALA A 444 -20.49 -3.05 -6.93
C ALA A 444 -19.93 -1.68 -7.40
N ASN A 445 -20.79 -0.77 -7.85
CA ASN A 445 -20.35 0.43 -8.53
C ASN A 445 -20.61 1.73 -7.76
N ILE A 446 -21.41 1.69 -6.70
CA ILE A 446 -21.81 2.87 -5.94
C ILE A 446 -21.07 2.90 -4.59
N ASP A 447 -20.60 4.07 -4.20
CA ASP A 447 -20.09 4.32 -2.85
C ASP A 447 -21.24 4.35 -1.84
N SER A 448 -21.16 3.52 -0.82
CA SER A 448 -22.23 3.31 0.16
C SER A 448 -22.56 4.56 0.98
N LEU A 449 -21.56 5.42 1.24
CA LEU A 449 -21.72 6.63 2.02
C LEU A 449 -22.32 7.75 1.18
N THR A 450 -21.74 8.02 0.02
CA THR A 450 -22.01 9.24 -0.75
C THR A 450 -23.03 9.04 -1.87
N GLN A 451 -23.36 7.78 -2.21
CA GLN A 451 -24.33 7.43 -3.27
C GLN A 451 -23.96 7.98 -4.66
N VAL A 452 -22.72 8.35 -4.87
CA VAL A 452 -22.10 8.53 -6.18
C VAL A 452 -21.34 7.27 -6.55
N TYR A 453 -20.75 7.21 -7.71
CA TYR A 453 -19.92 6.06 -8.09
C TYR A 453 -18.72 5.91 -7.16
N ASN A 454 -18.28 4.69 -6.95
CA ASN A 454 -17.06 4.41 -6.20
C ASN A 454 -15.83 4.49 -7.11
N ARG A 455 -14.64 4.41 -6.51
CA ARG A 455 -13.37 4.45 -7.22
C ARG A 455 -13.24 3.35 -8.29
N TYR A 456 -13.75 2.15 -7.98
CA TYR A 456 -13.72 1.04 -8.94
C TYR A 456 -14.49 1.37 -10.23
N HIS A 457 -15.67 1.96 -10.09
CA HIS A 457 -16.44 2.44 -11.24
C HIS A 457 -15.74 3.58 -11.98
N PHE A 458 -15.12 4.51 -11.24
CA PHE A 458 -14.35 5.61 -11.82
C PHE A 458 -13.22 5.10 -12.71
N ASP A 459 -12.36 4.19 -12.18
CA ASP A 459 -11.21 3.68 -12.93
C ASP A 459 -11.65 2.98 -14.22
N ARG A 460 -12.74 2.22 -14.14
CA ARG A 460 -13.34 1.52 -15.28
C ARG A 460 -13.96 2.50 -16.30
N ALA A 461 -14.71 3.47 -15.83
CA ALA A 461 -15.35 4.48 -16.67
C ALA A 461 -14.30 5.35 -17.34
N LEU A 462 -13.27 5.78 -16.62
CA LEU A 462 -12.19 6.58 -17.19
C LEU A 462 -11.49 5.84 -18.33
N SER A 463 -11.13 4.57 -18.10
CA SER A 463 -10.50 3.75 -19.14
C SER A 463 -11.38 3.63 -20.39
N GLN A 464 -12.68 3.42 -20.23
CA GLN A 464 -13.63 3.33 -21.34
C GLN A 464 -13.78 4.67 -22.09
N LEU A 465 -14.00 5.74 -21.36
CA LEU A 465 -14.21 7.08 -21.91
C LEU A 465 -12.92 7.65 -22.54
N TRP A 466 -11.77 7.33 -21.96
CA TRP A 466 -10.45 7.67 -22.50
C TRP A 466 -10.24 7.04 -23.88
N ASN A 467 -10.47 5.72 -23.96
CA ASN A 467 -10.35 5.00 -25.21
C ASN A 467 -11.34 5.51 -26.27
N ALA A 468 -12.57 5.79 -25.88
CA ALA A 468 -13.57 6.38 -26.77
C ALA A 468 -13.14 7.77 -27.25
N ALA A 469 -12.69 8.64 -26.35
CA ALA A 469 -12.24 9.99 -26.68
C ALA A 469 -11.01 9.97 -27.61
N ARG A 470 -10.08 9.02 -27.40
CA ARG A 470 -8.93 8.82 -28.28
C ARG A 470 -9.34 8.39 -29.68
N HIS A 471 -10.21 7.39 -29.77
CA HIS A 471 -10.70 6.93 -31.08
C HIS A 471 -11.46 8.00 -31.85
N GLU A 472 -12.23 8.80 -31.13
CA GLU A 472 -13.02 9.87 -31.74
C GLU A 472 -12.23 11.19 -31.91
N GLN A 473 -10.97 11.25 -31.45
CA GLN A 473 -10.14 12.46 -31.41
C GLN A 473 -10.88 13.63 -30.73
N LYS A 474 -11.60 13.31 -29.65
CA LYS A 474 -12.37 14.28 -28.86
C LYS A 474 -11.70 14.56 -27.54
N VAL A 475 -11.97 15.75 -27.04
CA VAL A 475 -11.48 16.16 -25.73
C VAL A 475 -12.17 15.38 -24.62
N ILE A 476 -11.42 15.02 -23.62
CA ILE A 476 -11.91 14.53 -22.34
C ILE A 476 -11.34 15.37 -21.22
N SER A 477 -12.17 15.70 -20.25
CA SER A 477 -11.77 16.48 -19.09
C SER A 477 -11.99 15.72 -17.81
N LEU A 478 -11.14 15.97 -16.84
CA LEU A 478 -11.20 15.43 -15.49
C LEU A 478 -11.11 16.56 -14.47
N ILE A 479 -11.99 16.52 -13.48
CA ILE A 479 -11.90 17.37 -12.30
C ILE A 479 -11.59 16.46 -11.13
N MET A 480 -10.47 16.69 -10.46
CA MET A 480 -10.16 16.12 -9.16
C MET A 480 -10.55 17.15 -8.09
N CYS A 481 -11.38 16.74 -7.17
CA CYS A 481 -11.91 17.61 -6.13
C CYS A 481 -11.51 17.10 -4.74
N ASP A 482 -11.27 18.02 -3.82
CA ASP A 482 -10.93 17.65 -2.44
C ASP A 482 -11.56 18.68 -1.48
N VAL A 483 -12.20 18.16 -0.45
CA VAL A 483 -12.89 19.00 0.56
C VAL A 483 -11.86 19.68 1.44
N ASP A 484 -11.83 20.99 1.39
CA ASP A 484 -10.83 21.80 2.07
C ASP A 484 -10.88 21.63 3.60
N ASN A 485 -9.73 21.36 4.18
CA ASN A 485 -9.58 21.21 5.64
C ASN A 485 -10.50 20.13 6.25
N PHE A 486 -10.86 19.10 5.50
CA PHE A 486 -11.82 18.09 5.95
C PHE A 486 -11.36 17.34 7.20
N LYS A 487 -10.05 17.07 7.33
CA LYS A 487 -9.51 16.53 8.58
C LYS A 487 -9.85 17.41 9.77
N LEU A 488 -9.68 18.72 9.63
CA LEU A 488 -10.01 19.69 10.69
C LEU A 488 -11.50 19.77 10.96
N PHE A 489 -12.33 19.52 9.95
CA PHE A 489 -13.77 19.36 10.10
C PHE A 489 -14.10 18.14 10.96
N ASN A 490 -13.52 16.99 10.64
CA ASN A 490 -13.66 15.76 11.42
C ASN A 490 -13.19 15.92 12.87
N ASP A 491 -12.03 16.55 13.06
CA ASP A 491 -11.47 16.82 14.37
C ASP A 491 -12.35 17.77 15.20
N THR A 492 -13.18 18.58 14.53
CA THR A 492 -14.05 19.56 15.19
C THR A 492 -15.44 19.02 15.47
N TYR A 493 -16.02 18.29 14.51
CA TYR A 493 -17.43 17.87 14.55
C TYR A 493 -17.64 16.35 14.66
N GLY A 494 -16.54 15.58 14.64
CA GLY A 494 -16.56 14.12 14.68
C GLY A 494 -16.82 13.48 13.32
N HIS A 495 -16.38 12.23 13.17
CA HIS A 495 -16.47 11.48 11.91
C HIS A 495 -17.90 11.30 11.40
N LEU A 496 -18.89 11.16 12.29
CA LEU A 496 -20.29 11.02 11.86
C LEU A 496 -20.80 12.27 11.14
N MET A 497 -20.36 13.45 11.58
CA MET A 497 -20.69 14.71 10.88
C MET A 497 -19.86 14.87 9.61
N GLY A 498 -18.62 14.39 9.61
CA GLY A 498 -17.80 14.28 8.40
C GLY A 498 -18.43 13.40 7.33
N ASP A 499 -18.97 12.26 7.71
CA ASP A 499 -19.67 11.36 6.79
C ASP A 499 -20.91 12.03 6.17
N LYS A 500 -21.70 12.74 6.98
CA LYS A 500 -22.83 13.55 6.47
C LYS A 500 -22.36 14.66 5.54
N CYS A 501 -21.29 15.36 5.92
CA CYS A 501 -20.68 16.39 5.08
C CYS A 501 -20.26 15.82 3.72
N LEU A 502 -19.57 14.67 3.69
CA LEU A 502 -19.18 14.02 2.43
C LEU A 502 -20.38 13.61 1.58
N ALA A 503 -21.44 13.10 2.20
CA ALA A 503 -22.66 12.74 1.49
C ALA A 503 -23.33 13.97 0.85
N GLU A 504 -23.43 15.08 1.56
CA GLU A 504 -24.00 16.33 1.05
C GLU A 504 -23.11 16.96 -0.03
N VAL A 505 -21.80 16.98 0.16
CA VAL A 505 -20.82 17.44 -0.84
C VAL A 505 -20.91 16.61 -2.11
N ALA A 506 -20.99 15.28 -2.01
CA ALA A 506 -21.16 14.41 -3.16
C ALA A 506 -22.42 14.74 -3.97
N GLN A 507 -23.53 15.00 -3.29
CA GLN A 507 -24.77 15.38 -3.95
C GLN A 507 -24.68 16.79 -4.57
N ALA A 508 -23.99 17.72 -3.93
CA ALA A 508 -23.74 19.05 -4.50
C ALA A 508 -22.85 18.97 -5.77
N ILE A 509 -21.82 18.14 -5.75
CA ILE A 509 -20.99 17.86 -6.94
C ILE A 509 -21.86 17.27 -8.04
N LYS A 510 -22.67 16.26 -7.74
CA LYS A 510 -23.56 15.60 -8.70
C LYS A 510 -24.58 16.56 -9.31
N GLN A 511 -25.12 17.49 -8.55
CA GLN A 511 -26.02 18.54 -9.04
C GLN A 511 -25.28 19.60 -9.89
N GLY A 512 -24.02 19.84 -9.58
CA GLY A 512 -23.14 20.72 -10.36
C GLY A 512 -22.86 20.20 -11.76
N VAL A 513 -22.91 18.88 -11.95
CA VAL A 513 -22.64 18.16 -13.18
C VAL A 513 -23.96 17.88 -13.91
N GLY A 514 -24.06 18.21 -15.18
CA GLY A 514 -25.36 18.35 -15.85
C GLY A 514 -25.74 17.30 -16.90
N ARG A 515 -24.81 16.44 -17.33
CA ARG A 515 -25.05 15.51 -18.44
C ARG A 515 -25.09 14.06 -17.93
N GLN A 516 -25.92 13.23 -18.56
CA GLN A 516 -26.06 11.82 -18.20
C GLN A 516 -24.78 10.99 -18.43
N GLN A 517 -23.92 11.43 -19.33
CA GLN A 517 -22.66 10.77 -19.65
C GLN A 517 -21.50 11.17 -18.73
N ASP A 518 -21.70 12.19 -17.88
CA ASP A 518 -20.69 12.62 -16.94
C ASP A 518 -20.66 11.66 -15.74
N VAL A 519 -19.48 11.36 -15.26
CA VAL A 519 -19.27 10.40 -14.18
C VAL A 519 -18.79 11.13 -12.94
N VAL A 520 -19.56 11.06 -11.85
CA VAL A 520 -19.18 11.59 -10.54
C VAL A 520 -18.88 10.42 -9.62
N ALA A 521 -17.69 10.37 -9.08
CA ALA A 521 -17.25 9.30 -8.20
C ALA A 521 -16.55 9.82 -6.95
N ARG A 522 -16.63 9.08 -5.87
CA ARG A 522 -15.76 9.25 -4.72
C ARG A 522 -14.45 8.53 -5.01
N TYR A 523 -13.37 9.30 -5.13
CA TYR A 523 -12.05 8.78 -5.49
C TYR A 523 -11.33 8.17 -4.29
N GLY A 524 -11.50 8.76 -3.09
CA GLY A 524 -10.99 8.23 -1.82
C GLY A 524 -11.11 9.25 -0.70
N GLY A 525 -11.39 8.83 0.52
CA GLY A 525 -11.50 9.74 1.67
C GLY A 525 -12.45 10.90 1.42
N GLU A 526 -11.92 12.13 1.38
CA GLU A 526 -12.59 13.38 1.07
C GLU A 526 -12.46 13.82 -0.40
N GLU A 527 -11.89 12.95 -1.25
CA GLU A 527 -11.63 13.26 -2.64
C GLU A 527 -12.74 12.72 -3.55
N PHE A 528 -13.12 13.54 -4.51
CA PHE A 528 -14.07 13.21 -5.55
C PHE A 528 -13.45 13.44 -6.93
N ALA A 529 -13.91 12.67 -7.90
CA ALA A 529 -13.48 12.80 -9.28
C ALA A 529 -14.69 12.93 -10.21
N VAL A 530 -14.58 13.81 -11.19
CA VAL A 530 -15.63 14.02 -12.18
C VAL A 530 -15.03 13.89 -13.58
N ILE A 531 -15.50 12.90 -14.34
CA ILE A 531 -15.10 12.70 -15.74
C ILE A 531 -16.13 13.38 -16.62
N LEU A 532 -15.70 14.23 -17.50
CA LEU A 532 -16.51 15.00 -18.44
C LEU A 532 -16.10 14.70 -19.88
N PRO A 533 -16.73 13.70 -20.52
CA PRO A 533 -16.45 13.41 -21.92
C PRO A 533 -16.86 14.57 -22.82
N GLN A 534 -16.13 14.78 -23.90
CA GLN A 534 -16.42 15.80 -24.94
C GLN A 534 -16.68 17.19 -24.34
N THR A 535 -15.90 17.55 -23.32
CA THR A 535 -15.96 18.83 -22.63
C THR A 535 -14.58 19.47 -22.68
N ASP A 536 -14.50 20.64 -23.29
CA ASP A 536 -13.25 21.39 -23.46
C ASP A 536 -12.87 22.19 -22.20
N ALA A 537 -11.77 22.89 -22.27
CA ALA A 537 -11.23 23.68 -21.17
C ALA A 537 -12.22 24.75 -20.66
N VAL A 538 -13.00 25.36 -21.54
CA VAL A 538 -14.00 26.36 -21.15
C VAL A 538 -15.19 25.71 -20.44
N GLY A 539 -15.65 24.60 -20.99
CA GLY A 539 -16.76 23.84 -20.42
C GLY A 539 -16.42 23.25 -19.05
N VAL A 540 -15.24 22.65 -18.90
CA VAL A 540 -14.84 22.07 -17.61
C VAL A 540 -14.57 23.13 -16.55
N ALA A 541 -14.07 24.32 -16.92
CA ALA A 541 -13.91 25.46 -16.02
C ALA A 541 -15.28 25.92 -15.47
N ALA A 542 -16.28 26.01 -16.35
CA ALA A 542 -17.65 26.36 -15.94
C ALA A 542 -18.26 25.33 -14.99
N VAL A 543 -18.06 24.03 -15.26
CA VAL A 543 -18.52 22.95 -14.37
C VAL A 543 -17.79 23.01 -13.04
N SER A 544 -16.48 23.23 -13.02
CA SER A 544 -15.68 23.34 -11.80
C SER A 544 -16.15 24.51 -10.92
N GLN A 545 -16.40 25.68 -11.54
CA GLN A 545 -16.94 26.83 -10.80
C GLN A 545 -18.33 26.55 -10.26
N LYS A 546 -19.17 25.85 -11.03
CA LYS A 546 -20.51 25.47 -10.58
C LYS A 546 -20.44 24.48 -9.41
N ILE A 547 -19.54 23.50 -9.42
CA ILE A 547 -19.30 22.57 -8.32
C ILE A 547 -18.92 23.35 -7.05
N ILE A 548 -17.95 24.26 -7.14
CA ILE A 548 -17.49 25.07 -6.00
C ILE A 548 -18.66 25.88 -5.42
N ASN A 549 -19.43 26.52 -6.29
CA ASN A 549 -20.60 27.31 -5.87
C ASN A 549 -21.65 26.41 -5.23
N SER A 550 -21.94 25.23 -5.77
CA SER A 550 -22.90 24.27 -5.23
C SER A 550 -22.51 23.78 -3.84
N VAL A 551 -21.22 23.47 -3.63
CA VAL A 551 -20.71 23.09 -2.30
C VAL A 551 -20.79 24.26 -1.33
N HIS A 552 -20.46 25.47 -1.76
CA HIS A 552 -20.56 26.66 -0.92
C HIS A 552 -22.02 26.95 -0.51
N GLN A 553 -22.98 26.66 -1.39
CA GLN A 553 -24.42 26.83 -1.14
C GLN A 553 -24.99 25.80 -0.14
N LEU A 554 -24.28 24.75 0.22
CA LEU A 554 -24.70 23.81 1.27
C LEU A 554 -24.75 24.47 2.65
N HIS A 555 -24.08 25.60 2.82
CA HIS A 555 -24.01 26.36 4.09
C HIS A 555 -23.51 25.52 5.28
N LEU A 556 -22.76 24.45 5.03
CA LEU A 556 -22.16 23.62 6.08
C LEU A 556 -21.09 24.41 6.82
N VAL A 557 -21.35 24.70 8.09
CA VAL A 557 -20.46 25.52 8.92
C VAL A 557 -19.14 24.78 9.17
N HIS A 558 -18.04 25.48 8.97
CA HIS A 558 -16.69 24.97 9.29
C HIS A 558 -15.91 26.00 10.12
N ALA A 559 -16.28 26.11 11.39
CA ALA A 559 -15.84 27.19 12.30
C ALA A 559 -14.32 27.32 12.48
N LYS A 560 -13.57 26.23 12.25
CA LYS A 560 -12.11 26.23 12.36
C LYS A 560 -11.38 26.27 11.03
N SER A 561 -12.07 26.28 9.91
CA SER A 561 -11.40 26.39 8.62
C SER A 561 -10.71 27.75 8.47
N THR A 562 -9.51 27.71 7.90
CA THR A 562 -8.74 28.93 7.57
C THR A 562 -9.11 29.52 6.21
N VAL A 563 -10.05 28.90 5.50
CA VAL A 563 -10.44 29.26 4.13
C VAL A 563 -11.76 30.03 4.11
N SER A 564 -12.75 29.55 4.85
CA SER A 564 -14.11 30.10 4.91
C SER A 564 -14.77 29.62 6.20
N ASP A 565 -15.79 30.31 6.68
CA ASP A 565 -16.65 29.86 7.78
C ASP A 565 -17.52 28.63 7.40
N ARG A 566 -17.42 28.18 6.15
CA ARG A 566 -18.18 27.06 5.59
C ARG A 566 -17.27 26.07 4.95
N VAL A 567 -17.78 24.86 4.75
CA VAL A 567 -17.10 23.83 3.97
C VAL A 567 -16.90 24.33 2.54
N THR A 568 -15.69 24.24 2.07
CA THR A 568 -15.28 24.57 0.70
C THR A 568 -14.63 23.39 0.03
N ILE A 569 -14.46 23.47 -1.26
CA ILE A 569 -13.84 22.44 -2.06
C ILE A 569 -12.83 23.06 -3.03
N SER A 570 -11.68 22.42 -3.15
CA SER A 570 -10.70 22.78 -4.17
C SER A 570 -10.77 21.80 -5.32
N CYS A 571 -10.59 22.30 -6.53
CA CYS A 571 -10.64 21.48 -7.74
C CYS A 571 -9.37 21.65 -8.58
N GLY A 572 -8.82 20.55 -9.01
CA GLY A 572 -7.79 20.51 -10.05
C GLY A 572 -8.37 19.98 -11.34
N VAL A 573 -8.12 20.64 -12.41
CA VAL A 573 -8.80 20.41 -13.69
C VAL A 573 -7.80 20.14 -14.78
N ALA A 574 -8.02 19.07 -15.51
CA ALA A 574 -7.25 18.76 -16.73
C ALA A 574 -8.19 18.51 -17.91
N SER A 575 -7.77 18.96 -19.09
CA SER A 575 -8.55 18.80 -20.31
C SER A 575 -7.58 18.58 -21.49
N LEU A 576 -7.70 17.46 -22.16
CA LEU A 576 -6.84 17.14 -23.31
C LEU A 576 -7.55 16.20 -24.29
N VAL A 577 -6.99 16.06 -25.47
CA VAL A 577 -7.35 15.01 -26.43
C VAL A 577 -6.37 13.85 -26.26
N PRO A 578 -6.82 12.65 -25.87
CA PRO A 578 -5.93 11.52 -25.62
C PRO A 578 -5.09 11.13 -26.86
N GLN A 579 -3.78 11.03 -26.69
CA GLN A 579 -2.86 10.64 -27.76
C GLN A 579 -2.34 9.19 -27.59
N ASN A 580 -2.42 8.65 -26.37
CA ASN A 580 -1.91 7.33 -26.01
C ASN A 580 -2.94 6.52 -25.20
N ASP A 581 -2.58 5.29 -24.79
CA ASP A 581 -3.45 4.41 -24.00
C ASP A 581 -3.43 4.70 -22.49
N ASP A 582 -2.58 5.63 -22.04
CA ASP A 582 -2.37 5.89 -20.61
C ASP A 582 -3.22 7.06 -20.11
N SER A 583 -4.37 6.73 -19.53
CA SER A 583 -5.26 7.72 -18.88
C SER A 583 -4.68 8.30 -17.55
N LEU A 584 -3.57 7.78 -17.05
CA LEU A 584 -2.90 8.29 -15.85
C LEU A 584 -2.39 9.72 -16.07
N GLU A 585 -2.05 10.08 -17.30
CA GLU A 585 -1.63 11.44 -17.65
C GLU A 585 -2.69 12.48 -17.25
N LEU A 586 -3.95 12.20 -17.56
CA LEU A 586 -5.07 13.09 -17.22
C LEU A 586 -5.25 13.20 -15.69
N ILE A 587 -5.15 12.07 -14.99
CA ILE A 587 -5.26 12.04 -13.52
C ILE A 587 -4.12 12.85 -12.91
N GLN A 588 -2.89 12.62 -13.34
CA GLN A 588 -1.72 13.32 -12.81
C GLN A 588 -1.76 14.82 -13.09
N ALA A 589 -2.25 15.21 -14.26
CA ALA A 589 -2.41 16.62 -14.61
C ALA A 589 -3.46 17.28 -13.70
N ALA A 590 -4.63 16.66 -13.52
CA ALA A 590 -5.66 17.16 -12.64
C ALA A 590 -5.21 17.20 -11.17
N ASP A 591 -4.46 16.20 -10.72
CA ASP A 591 -3.96 16.14 -9.34
C ASP A 591 -2.92 17.24 -9.06
N ARG A 592 -1.98 17.48 -9.99
CA ARG A 592 -1.05 18.63 -9.90
C ARG A 592 -1.80 19.95 -9.82
N ALA A 593 -2.85 20.12 -10.62
CA ALA A 593 -3.67 21.32 -10.61
C ALA A 593 -4.46 21.46 -9.28
N LEU A 594 -4.96 20.34 -8.74
CA LEU A 594 -5.60 20.33 -7.42
C LEU A 594 -4.63 20.75 -6.31
N TYR A 595 -3.42 20.24 -6.36
CA TYR A 595 -2.37 20.65 -5.43
C TYR A 595 -2.07 22.16 -5.53
N GLN A 596 -2.04 22.71 -6.73
CA GLN A 596 -1.90 24.17 -6.93
C GLN A 596 -3.08 24.94 -6.39
N ALA A 597 -4.33 24.46 -6.60
CA ALA A 597 -5.53 25.08 -6.04
C ALA A 597 -5.46 25.16 -4.51
N LYS A 598 -5.02 24.08 -3.86
CA LYS A 598 -4.81 24.03 -2.42
C LYS A 598 -3.72 25.02 -1.94
N ARG A 599 -2.63 25.15 -2.68
CA ARG A 599 -1.53 26.08 -2.35
C ARG A 599 -1.89 27.55 -2.56
N GLN A 600 -2.69 27.86 -3.55
CA GLN A 600 -3.10 29.22 -3.88
C GLN A 600 -4.20 29.76 -2.95
N GLY A 601 -4.55 29.04 -1.89
CA GLY A 601 -5.49 29.51 -0.87
C GLY A 601 -6.82 28.76 -0.86
N LYS A 602 -6.90 27.62 -1.57
CA LYS A 602 -8.07 26.73 -1.57
C LYS A 602 -9.35 27.37 -2.12
N ASN A 603 -10.50 26.70 -2.00
CA ASN A 603 -11.82 27.18 -2.45
C ASN A 603 -11.81 27.73 -3.88
N ARG A 604 -11.15 27.02 -4.78
CA ARG A 604 -10.98 27.41 -6.19
C ARG A 604 -10.73 26.20 -7.06
N TYR A 605 -10.81 26.41 -8.33
CA TYR A 605 -10.24 25.48 -9.29
C TYR A 605 -8.96 26.04 -9.91
N VAL A 606 -8.10 25.17 -10.32
CA VAL A 606 -6.89 25.47 -11.12
C VAL A 606 -6.90 24.54 -12.34
N MET A 607 -6.62 25.10 -13.49
CA MET A 607 -6.44 24.34 -14.72
C MET A 607 -5.00 23.85 -14.84
N ALA A 608 -4.83 22.61 -15.18
CA ALA A 608 -3.51 22.09 -15.51
C ALA A 608 -2.96 22.78 -16.77
N GLU A 609 -1.74 23.26 -16.69
CA GLU A 609 -0.97 23.62 -17.88
C GLU A 609 -0.54 22.31 -18.52
N ILE A 610 -1.14 21.99 -19.66
CA ILE A 610 -0.77 20.83 -20.48
C ILE A 610 -0.04 21.42 -21.69
N ASP A 611 1.28 21.20 -21.75
CA ASP A 611 2.06 21.53 -22.95
C ASP A 611 1.52 20.66 -24.11
N VAL A 612 0.94 21.34 -25.11
CA VAL A 612 0.39 20.75 -26.33
C VAL A 612 1.51 20.36 -27.27
#